data_71b86b70f22deae84b19b0acdfbe51ce
#
_entry.id   71b86b70f22deae84b19b0acdfbe51ce
#
_cell.length_a   1.000
_cell.length_b   1.000
_cell.length_c   1.000
_cell.angle_alpha   90.00
_cell.angle_beta   90.00
_cell.angle_gamma   90.00
#
_symmetry.space_group_name_H-M   'P 1'
#
loop_
_entity.id
_entity.type
_entity.pdbx_description
1 polymer ?
#
loop_
_entity_poly.entity_id
_entity_poly.type
_entity_poly.pdbx_seq_one_letter_code
_entity_poly.pdbx_strand_id
1 'polypeptide(L)'
;YQYRPMGRRRPWILFAEAGMILTLSLILFIPDPTTNLNAVVGIFLVYNLFTSLQDVSTDALAVDVLRPDEFEKVNSYMFSSKLVGGMIGGAGLGTIIGFVGIKGAILLQIPILLLIMLVPLMMKERPGDIRFPWDKSDVGLWSDEQKVERNFVQILSNIRTAFSLRSAQLGVVLSLSKSLSYFLIPVLPILFVQELGWSEEGFNATKGGLLVLVLMLGYIVGGQLGKRFGGKSIIIYSTLALVLISIIWGFTEPLWENQIFLVSIWSMHTFCQGMVYINIFSLMMKVTWPEVGGTQYTAYMAMMNLSAVIGYALTEPLSQRFDYSSLIICGAILESIIILCVMFIDPDETRRVLGTTESA
;
A
#
# COMPACT_ATOMS: atom_id res chain seq x y z
N TYR A 1 17.37 1.71 -18.03
CA TYR A 1 18.55 2.55 -17.88
C TYR A 1 18.81 2.80 -16.40
N GLN A 2 19.97 2.48 -15.90
CA GLN A 2 20.35 2.72 -14.50
C GLN A 2 21.47 3.76 -14.50
N TYR A 3 21.18 4.97 -14.01
CA TYR A 3 22.21 5.96 -13.75
C TYR A 3 22.85 5.64 -12.40
N ARG A 4 23.78 4.71 -12.41
CA ARG A 4 24.43 4.12 -11.23
C ARG A 4 25.11 5.10 -10.27
N PRO A 5 25.74 6.21 -10.71
CA PRO A 5 26.41 7.11 -9.77
C PRO A 5 25.48 7.70 -8.72
N MET A 6 24.20 7.93 -9.04
CA MET A 6 23.19 8.48 -8.11
C MET A 6 22.35 7.41 -7.40
N GLY A 7 22.70 6.13 -7.55
CA GLY A 7 21.90 5.01 -7.07
C GLY A 7 20.98 4.41 -8.14
N ARG A 8 20.31 3.30 -7.81
CA ARG A 8 19.48 2.54 -8.73
C ARG A 8 18.04 3.07 -8.80
N ARG A 9 17.46 3.48 -7.66
CA ARG A 9 16.04 3.85 -7.52
C ARG A 9 15.84 5.35 -7.39
N ARG A 10 16.72 6.02 -6.69
CA ARG A 10 16.67 7.44 -6.41
C ARG A 10 16.45 8.34 -7.63
N PRO A 11 17.13 8.14 -8.81
CA PRO A 11 16.86 8.96 -10.00
C PRO A 11 15.41 8.83 -10.49
N TRP A 12 14.81 7.64 -10.36
CA TRP A 12 13.42 7.41 -10.76
C TRP A 12 12.44 8.08 -9.82
N ILE A 13 12.72 8.10 -8.51
CA ILE A 13 11.91 8.82 -7.53
C ILE A 13 11.93 10.31 -7.84
N LEU A 14 13.12 10.90 -8.05
CA LEU A 14 13.27 12.32 -8.39
C LEU A 14 12.60 12.69 -9.72
N PHE A 15 12.72 11.84 -10.73
CA PHE A 15 12.06 12.02 -12.02
C PHE A 15 10.53 12.00 -11.87
N ALA A 16 10.01 11.05 -11.11
CA ALA A 16 8.58 10.93 -10.88
C ALA A 16 8.03 12.13 -10.10
N GLU A 17 8.71 12.57 -9.04
CA GLU A 17 8.31 13.74 -8.25
C GLU A 17 8.36 15.03 -9.08
N ALA A 18 9.39 15.23 -9.89
CA ALA A 18 9.45 16.34 -10.82
C ALA A 18 8.30 16.31 -11.84
N GLY A 19 7.98 15.11 -12.36
CA GLY A 19 6.83 14.88 -13.24
C GLY A 19 5.49 15.20 -12.56
N MET A 20 5.32 14.82 -11.30
CA MET A 20 4.12 15.14 -10.50
C MET A 20 3.98 16.66 -10.34
N ILE A 21 5.04 17.36 -9.95
CA ILE A 21 5.03 18.81 -9.77
C ILE A 21 4.70 19.52 -11.08
N LEU A 22 5.38 19.13 -12.17
CA LEU A 22 5.15 19.71 -13.50
C LEU A 22 3.70 19.50 -13.96
N THR A 23 3.21 18.25 -13.86
CA THR A 23 1.85 17.91 -14.32
C THR A 23 0.80 18.64 -13.49
N LEU A 24 0.95 18.69 -12.17
CA LEU A 24 0.05 19.42 -11.29
C LEU A 24 0.02 20.91 -11.61
N SER A 25 1.19 21.50 -11.93
CA SER A 25 1.31 22.90 -12.31
C SER A 25 0.54 23.26 -13.59
N LEU A 26 0.31 22.29 -14.49
CA LEU A 26 -0.48 22.53 -15.72
C LEU A 26 -1.92 22.93 -15.42
N ILE A 27 -2.50 22.50 -14.28
CA ILE A 27 -3.87 22.89 -13.92
C ILE A 27 -3.98 24.41 -13.68
N LEU A 28 -2.90 25.07 -13.24
CA LEU A 28 -2.90 26.52 -13.03
C LEU A 28 -3.16 27.31 -14.32
N PHE A 29 -2.80 26.74 -15.46
CA PHE A 29 -3.00 27.36 -16.79
C PHE A 29 -4.38 27.13 -17.37
N ILE A 30 -5.22 26.25 -16.77
CA ILE A 30 -6.61 26.07 -17.18
C ILE A 30 -7.40 27.29 -16.69
N PRO A 31 -8.13 28.02 -17.57
CA PRO A 31 -8.87 29.22 -17.18
C PRO A 31 -9.83 28.93 -16.01
N ASP A 32 -10.69 27.95 -16.16
CA ASP A 32 -11.61 27.46 -15.13
C ASP A 32 -11.56 25.93 -15.05
N PRO A 33 -10.90 25.37 -14.02
CA PRO A 33 -10.83 23.93 -13.83
C PRO A 33 -12.19 23.24 -13.57
N THR A 34 -13.19 23.98 -13.08
CA THR A 34 -14.50 23.42 -12.76
C THR A 34 -15.35 23.16 -14.00
N THR A 35 -15.16 23.93 -15.06
CA THR A 35 -15.87 23.80 -16.34
C THR A 35 -15.11 22.93 -17.34
N ASN A 36 -13.78 22.79 -17.20
CA ASN A 36 -12.91 22.03 -18.10
C ASN A 36 -12.53 20.66 -17.51
N LEU A 37 -13.51 19.89 -17.05
CA LEU A 37 -13.30 18.62 -16.35
C LEU A 37 -12.46 17.62 -17.15
N ASN A 38 -12.65 17.52 -18.47
CA ASN A 38 -11.88 16.59 -19.32
C ASN A 38 -10.38 16.91 -19.31
N ALA A 39 -10.00 18.19 -19.35
CA ALA A 39 -8.60 18.60 -19.26
C ALA A 39 -8.02 18.29 -17.88
N VAL A 40 -8.78 18.56 -16.81
CA VAL A 40 -8.38 18.24 -15.42
C VAL A 40 -8.20 16.73 -15.24
N VAL A 41 -9.16 15.91 -15.70
CA VAL A 41 -9.07 14.45 -15.65
C VAL A 41 -7.86 13.94 -16.43
N GLY A 42 -7.58 14.46 -17.62
CA GLY A 42 -6.40 14.10 -18.41
C GLY A 42 -5.09 14.41 -17.68
N ILE A 43 -5.00 15.59 -17.06
CA ILE A 43 -3.83 15.98 -16.26
C ILE A 43 -3.68 15.07 -15.03
N PHE A 44 -4.76 14.78 -14.30
CA PHE A 44 -4.71 13.86 -13.15
C PHE A 44 -4.36 12.43 -13.56
N LEU A 45 -4.73 11.98 -14.75
CA LEU A 45 -4.31 10.68 -15.26
C LEU A 45 -2.79 10.63 -15.43
N VAL A 46 -2.19 11.64 -16.04
CA VAL A 46 -0.73 11.74 -16.18
C VAL A 46 -0.04 11.90 -14.81
N TYR A 47 -0.61 12.72 -13.92
CA TYR A 47 -0.14 12.85 -12.54
C TYR A 47 -0.11 11.48 -11.82
N ASN A 48 -1.17 10.68 -11.94
CA ASN A 48 -1.25 9.35 -11.34
C ASN A 48 -0.23 8.36 -11.93
N LEU A 49 0.15 8.49 -13.21
CA LEU A 49 1.25 7.70 -13.78
C LEU A 49 2.59 8.00 -13.08
N PHE A 50 2.89 9.28 -12.85
CA PHE A 50 4.09 9.67 -12.09
C PHE A 50 4.00 9.25 -10.63
N THR A 51 2.84 9.37 -9.99
CA THR A 51 2.61 8.89 -8.61
C THR A 51 2.86 7.37 -8.52
N SER A 52 2.35 6.61 -9.48
CA SER A 52 2.57 5.15 -9.54
C SER A 52 4.05 4.81 -9.74
N LEU A 53 4.75 5.56 -10.59
CA LEU A 53 6.18 5.38 -10.80
C LEU A 53 7.00 5.68 -9.52
N GLN A 54 6.62 6.73 -8.80
CA GLN A 54 7.23 7.11 -7.52
C GLN A 54 6.99 6.03 -6.46
N ASP A 55 5.76 5.54 -6.33
CA ASP A 55 5.39 4.50 -5.37
C ASP A 55 6.16 3.19 -5.63
N VAL A 56 6.17 2.72 -6.88
CA VAL A 56 6.93 1.53 -7.31
C VAL A 56 8.43 1.69 -7.03
N SER A 57 8.99 2.86 -7.31
CA SER A 57 10.43 3.12 -7.11
C SER A 57 10.80 3.17 -5.64
N THR A 58 9.92 3.71 -4.79
CA THR A 58 10.10 3.78 -3.33
C THR A 58 9.96 2.38 -2.69
N ASP A 59 8.95 1.62 -3.08
CA ASP A 59 8.76 0.24 -2.61
C ASP A 59 9.94 -0.65 -3.03
N ALA A 60 10.43 -0.49 -4.27
CA ALA A 60 11.59 -1.21 -4.75
C ALA A 60 12.88 -0.80 -4.02
N LEU A 61 13.03 0.49 -3.64
CA LEU A 61 14.13 0.96 -2.81
C LEU A 61 14.10 0.26 -1.44
N ALA A 62 12.92 0.17 -0.82
CA ALA A 62 12.76 -0.51 0.45
C ALA A 62 13.19 -1.99 0.37
N VAL A 63 12.79 -2.71 -0.70
CA VAL A 63 13.20 -4.11 -0.93
C VAL A 63 14.72 -4.24 -1.15
N ASP A 64 15.33 -3.27 -1.86
CA ASP A 64 16.75 -3.30 -2.21
C ASP A 64 17.69 -2.93 -1.03
N VAL A 65 17.22 -2.15 -0.06
CA VAL A 65 18.06 -1.55 1.00
C VAL A 65 17.82 -2.15 2.38
N LEU A 66 16.57 -2.56 2.68
CA LEU A 66 16.21 -3.05 4.00
C LEU A 66 16.66 -4.49 4.20
N ARG A 67 17.07 -4.79 5.45
CA ARG A 67 17.31 -6.17 5.88
C ARG A 67 15.98 -6.86 6.19
N PRO A 68 15.91 -8.18 6.06
CA PRO A 68 14.69 -8.94 6.28
C PRO A 68 14.07 -8.82 7.68
N ASP A 69 14.90 -8.58 8.68
CA ASP A 69 14.48 -8.38 10.07
C ASP A 69 13.92 -6.96 10.31
N GLU A 70 14.05 -6.06 9.33
CA GLU A 70 13.55 -4.69 9.40
C GLU A 70 12.22 -4.49 8.66
N PHE A 71 11.82 -5.42 7.77
CA PHE A 71 10.66 -5.25 6.91
C PHE A 71 9.37 -4.94 7.69
N GLU A 72 9.06 -5.66 8.74
CA GLU A 72 7.83 -5.44 9.52
C GLU A 72 7.80 -4.05 10.15
N LYS A 73 8.93 -3.63 10.73
CA LYS A 73 9.03 -2.33 11.42
C LYS A 73 8.99 -1.17 10.43
N VAL A 74 9.78 -1.24 9.36
CA VAL A 74 9.87 -0.14 8.38
C VAL A 74 8.58 -0.02 7.58
N ASN A 75 7.99 -1.14 7.14
CA ASN A 75 6.70 -1.13 6.49
C ASN A 75 5.61 -0.51 7.37
N SER A 76 5.61 -0.79 8.69
CA SER A 76 4.64 -0.17 9.58
C SER A 76 4.70 1.36 9.55
N TYR A 77 5.91 1.93 9.53
CA TYR A 77 6.09 3.38 9.41
C TYR A 77 5.73 3.91 8.01
N MET A 78 6.14 3.22 6.94
CA MET A 78 5.82 3.61 5.56
C MET A 78 4.30 3.67 5.34
N PHE A 79 3.57 2.63 5.71
CA PHE A 79 2.12 2.58 5.51
C PHE A 79 1.36 3.50 6.49
N SER A 80 1.83 3.66 7.72
CA SER A 80 1.26 4.66 8.65
C SER A 80 1.45 6.08 8.12
N SER A 81 2.60 6.40 7.55
CA SER A 81 2.85 7.70 6.91
C SER A 81 1.97 7.92 5.67
N LYS A 82 1.71 6.88 4.86
CA LYS A 82 0.73 6.93 3.75
C LYS A 82 -0.68 7.28 4.26
N LEU A 83 -1.11 6.71 5.40
CA LEU A 83 -2.42 7.05 6.01
C LEU A 83 -2.46 8.50 6.49
N VAL A 84 -1.44 8.97 7.20
CA VAL A 84 -1.34 10.36 7.65
C VAL A 84 -1.34 11.32 6.45
N GLY A 85 -0.56 11.00 5.41
CA GLY A 85 -0.55 11.76 4.17
C GLY A 85 -1.91 11.81 3.48
N GLY A 86 -2.64 10.68 3.47
CA GLY A 86 -4.01 10.60 2.95
C GLY A 86 -5.01 11.44 3.74
N MET A 87 -4.90 11.46 5.08
CA MET A 87 -5.74 12.32 5.93
C MET A 87 -5.46 13.81 5.68
N ILE A 88 -4.20 14.22 5.68
CA ILE A 88 -3.79 15.61 5.45
C ILE A 88 -4.15 16.03 4.01
N GLY A 89 -3.85 15.18 3.02
CA GLY A 89 -4.14 15.46 1.61
C GLY A 89 -5.63 15.44 1.31
N GLY A 90 -6.37 14.44 1.81
CA GLY A 90 -7.81 14.32 1.55
C GLY A 90 -8.63 15.39 2.28
N ALA A 91 -8.64 15.34 3.60
CA ALA A 91 -9.43 16.28 4.42
C ALA A 91 -8.84 17.69 4.40
N GLY A 92 -7.51 17.82 4.52
CA GLY A 92 -6.82 19.12 4.55
C GLY A 92 -6.97 19.89 3.25
N LEU A 93 -6.61 19.29 2.11
CA LEU A 93 -6.76 19.96 0.81
C LEU A 93 -8.22 20.17 0.44
N GLY A 94 -9.12 19.24 0.77
CA GLY A 94 -10.55 19.42 0.56
C GLY A 94 -11.09 20.67 1.27
N THR A 95 -10.68 20.89 2.52
CA THR A 95 -11.03 22.10 3.28
C THR A 95 -10.42 23.34 2.66
N ILE A 96 -9.15 23.30 2.26
CA ILE A 96 -8.44 24.41 1.65
C ILE A 96 -9.07 24.82 0.32
N ILE A 97 -9.50 23.84 -0.51
CA ILE A 97 -10.22 24.10 -1.76
C ILE A 97 -11.47 24.94 -1.52
N GLY A 98 -12.20 24.71 -0.43
CA GLY A 98 -13.38 25.48 -0.06
C GLY A 98 -13.09 26.97 0.22
N PHE A 99 -11.87 27.29 0.70
CA PHE A 99 -11.48 28.68 1.02
C PHE A 99 -10.76 29.40 -0.14
N VAL A 100 -9.85 28.72 -0.83
CA VAL A 100 -8.97 29.36 -1.84
C VAL A 100 -9.17 28.81 -3.26
N GLY A 101 -10.13 27.91 -3.43
CA GLY A 101 -10.42 27.27 -4.71
C GLY A 101 -9.33 26.26 -5.14
N ILE A 102 -9.57 25.58 -6.26
CA ILE A 102 -8.69 24.54 -6.78
C ILE A 102 -7.28 25.07 -7.07
N LYS A 103 -7.17 26.23 -7.74
CA LYS A 103 -5.86 26.81 -8.07
C LYS A 103 -5.05 27.20 -6.84
N GLY A 104 -5.71 27.76 -5.81
CA GLY A 104 -5.08 28.10 -4.54
C GLY A 104 -4.57 26.84 -3.80
N ALA A 105 -5.35 25.76 -3.79
CA ALA A 105 -4.92 24.49 -3.20
C ALA A 105 -3.71 23.90 -3.93
N ILE A 106 -3.65 23.98 -5.25
CA ILE A 106 -2.50 23.52 -6.05
C ILE A 106 -1.25 24.37 -5.74
N LEU A 107 -1.39 25.69 -5.64
CA LEU A 107 -0.28 26.58 -5.27
C LEU A 107 0.29 26.26 -3.88
N LEU A 108 -0.51 25.73 -2.96
CA LEU A 108 -0.04 25.23 -1.66
C LEU A 108 0.57 23.82 -1.76
N GLN A 109 0.07 22.98 -2.64
CA GLN A 109 0.56 21.60 -2.78
C GLN A 109 1.93 21.53 -3.45
N ILE A 110 2.23 22.40 -4.42
CA ILE A 110 3.52 22.43 -5.12
C ILE A 110 4.70 22.62 -4.16
N PRO A 111 4.73 23.61 -3.25
CA PRO A 111 5.78 23.74 -2.25
C PRO A 111 5.94 22.51 -1.37
N ILE A 112 4.84 21.85 -1.00
CA ILE A 112 4.88 20.61 -0.20
C ILE A 112 5.58 19.50 -0.98
N LEU A 113 5.25 19.31 -2.26
CA LEU A 113 5.92 18.32 -3.11
C LEU A 113 7.41 18.65 -3.32
N LEU A 114 7.76 19.92 -3.47
CA LEU A 114 9.15 20.35 -3.53
C LEU A 114 9.91 20.04 -2.23
N LEU A 115 9.28 20.24 -1.06
CA LEU A 115 9.88 19.87 0.24
C LEU A 115 10.07 18.35 0.36
N ILE A 116 9.10 17.57 -0.10
CA ILE A 116 9.21 16.10 -0.13
C ILE A 116 10.36 15.68 -1.05
N MET A 117 10.49 16.29 -2.23
CA MET A 117 11.56 16.01 -3.20
C MET A 117 12.96 16.31 -2.65
N LEU A 118 13.09 17.24 -1.68
CA LEU A 118 14.37 17.49 -1.03
C LEU A 118 14.91 16.27 -0.29
N VAL A 119 14.05 15.40 0.22
CA VAL A 119 14.47 14.19 0.95
C VAL A 119 15.29 13.25 0.04
N PRO A 120 14.76 12.71 -1.07
CA PRO A 120 15.55 11.88 -1.98
C PRO A 120 16.68 12.65 -2.67
N LEU A 121 16.59 13.98 -2.80
CA LEU A 121 17.66 14.81 -3.36
C LEU A 121 18.87 14.88 -2.42
N MET A 122 18.64 14.97 -1.11
CA MET A 122 19.72 15.11 -0.10
C MET A 122 20.29 13.78 0.36
N MET A 123 19.50 12.71 0.30
CA MET A 123 19.92 11.38 0.75
C MET A 123 20.74 10.67 -0.34
N LYS A 124 21.61 9.75 0.09
CA LYS A 124 22.31 8.80 -0.77
C LYS A 124 21.64 7.43 -0.60
N GLU A 125 21.46 6.70 -1.69
CA GLU A 125 20.89 5.36 -1.65
C GLU A 125 21.89 4.37 -1.01
N ARG A 126 23.19 4.56 -1.29
CA ARG A 126 24.29 3.75 -0.75
C ARG A 126 25.46 4.62 -0.36
N PRO A 127 26.38 4.18 0.52
CA PRO A 127 27.52 4.97 0.99
C PRO A 127 28.46 5.48 -0.11
N GLY A 128 28.56 4.85 -1.26
CA GLY A 128 29.41 5.27 -2.38
C GLY A 128 28.75 6.18 -3.42
N ASP A 129 27.45 6.43 -3.32
CA ASP A 129 26.72 7.22 -4.32
C ASP A 129 27.05 8.69 -4.29
N ILE A 130 26.99 9.36 -5.46
CA ILE A 130 27.04 10.81 -5.57
C ILE A 130 25.65 11.42 -5.26
N ARG A 131 25.64 12.66 -4.76
CA ARG A 131 24.37 13.38 -4.52
C ARG A 131 23.81 13.97 -5.80
N PHE A 132 24.67 14.63 -6.57
CA PHE A 132 24.27 15.33 -7.79
C PHE A 132 25.05 14.81 -9.01
N PRO A 133 24.49 14.93 -10.22
CA PRO A 133 25.16 14.47 -11.45
C PRO A 133 26.52 15.13 -11.73
N TRP A 134 26.74 16.31 -11.17
CA TRP A 134 27.97 17.08 -11.31
C TRP A 134 28.99 16.85 -10.18
N ASP A 135 28.64 16.06 -9.15
CA ASP A 135 29.60 15.72 -8.11
C ASP A 135 30.70 14.84 -8.71
N LYS A 136 31.95 15.18 -8.41
CA LYS A 136 33.09 14.30 -8.71
C LYS A 136 33.04 13.16 -7.69
N SER A 137 32.68 11.98 -8.13
CA SER A 137 32.71 10.79 -7.28
C SER A 137 34.10 10.15 -7.32
N ASP A 138 34.49 9.52 -6.22
CA ASP A 138 35.52 8.51 -6.23
C ASP A 138 34.99 7.26 -6.99
N VAL A 139 34.94 7.37 -8.31
CA VAL A 139 34.45 6.32 -9.24
C VAL A 139 35.23 5.00 -9.10
N GLY A 140 36.37 5.03 -8.39
CA GLY A 140 37.21 3.87 -8.13
C GLY A 140 36.69 2.84 -7.13
N LEU A 141 35.56 3.11 -6.42
CA LEU A 141 34.99 2.17 -5.45
C LEU A 141 33.88 1.28 -6.03
N TRP A 142 33.47 1.51 -7.27
CA TRP A 142 32.53 0.63 -7.95
C TRP A 142 33.30 -0.55 -8.57
N SER A 143 33.29 -1.70 -7.90
CA SER A 143 33.82 -2.92 -8.46
C SER A 143 33.11 -3.25 -9.80
N ASP A 144 33.85 -3.70 -10.79
CA ASP A 144 33.32 -4.11 -12.10
C ASP A 144 32.27 -5.23 -12.02
N GLU A 145 32.17 -5.91 -10.89
CA GLU A 145 31.17 -6.95 -10.57
C GLU A 145 29.73 -6.45 -10.59
N GLN A 146 29.48 -5.13 -10.48
CA GLN A 146 28.12 -4.57 -10.56
C GLN A 146 27.68 -4.17 -11.98
N LYS A 147 28.51 -4.37 -12.98
CA LYS A 147 28.18 -4.18 -14.40
C LYS A 147 27.45 -5.39 -15.02
N VAL A 148 26.46 -5.94 -14.31
CA VAL A 148 25.61 -6.94 -14.94
C VAL A 148 24.70 -6.23 -15.94
N GLU A 149 25.08 -6.21 -17.21
CA GLU A 149 24.19 -5.90 -18.33
C GLU A 149 23.12 -6.99 -18.39
N ARG A 150 21.99 -6.75 -17.71
CA ARG A 150 20.87 -7.69 -17.77
C ARG A 150 20.17 -7.51 -19.11
N ASN A 151 20.34 -8.48 -19.99
CA ASN A 151 19.52 -8.60 -21.20
C ASN A 151 18.05 -8.78 -20.76
N PHE A 152 17.10 -8.14 -21.47
CA PHE A 152 15.65 -8.25 -21.22
C PHE A 152 15.18 -9.71 -21.09
N VAL A 153 15.73 -10.61 -21.92
CA VAL A 153 15.44 -12.04 -21.87
C VAL A 153 15.86 -12.66 -20.54
N GLN A 154 16.99 -12.26 -19.99
CA GLN A 154 17.47 -12.75 -18.69
C GLN A 154 16.58 -12.23 -17.54
N ILE A 155 16.15 -10.97 -17.60
CA ILE A 155 15.20 -10.41 -16.62
C ILE A 155 13.89 -11.20 -16.64
N LEU A 156 13.36 -11.50 -17.81
CA LEU A 156 12.13 -12.27 -17.97
C LEU A 156 12.29 -13.71 -17.46
N SER A 157 13.44 -14.34 -17.73
CA SER A 157 13.79 -15.67 -17.21
C SER A 157 13.87 -15.66 -15.68
N ASN A 158 14.52 -14.65 -15.10
CA ASN A 158 14.61 -14.51 -13.63
C ASN A 158 13.25 -14.29 -12.98
N ILE A 159 12.37 -13.49 -13.58
CA ILE A 159 10.97 -13.31 -13.12
C ILE A 159 10.24 -14.65 -13.14
N ARG A 160 10.35 -15.39 -14.25
CA ARG A 160 9.72 -16.73 -14.34
C ARG A 160 10.25 -17.67 -13.26
N THR A 161 11.56 -17.67 -13.02
CA THR A 161 12.20 -18.47 -11.96
C THR A 161 11.69 -18.06 -10.58
N ALA A 162 11.60 -16.76 -10.28
CA ALA A 162 11.11 -16.26 -9.01
C ALA A 162 9.65 -16.71 -8.74
N PHE A 163 8.78 -16.65 -9.75
CA PHE A 163 7.38 -17.09 -9.63
C PHE A 163 7.18 -18.60 -9.79
N SER A 164 8.21 -19.39 -10.07
CA SER A 164 8.12 -20.85 -10.07
C SER A 164 8.13 -21.46 -8.66
N LEU A 165 8.60 -20.71 -7.66
CA LEU A 165 8.65 -21.14 -6.28
C LEU A 165 7.25 -21.24 -5.68
N ARG A 166 7.03 -22.25 -4.83
CA ARG A 166 5.73 -22.47 -4.19
C ARG A 166 5.27 -21.29 -3.35
N SER A 167 6.15 -20.72 -2.54
CA SER A 167 5.80 -19.55 -1.71
C SER A 167 5.51 -18.31 -2.53
N ALA A 168 6.17 -18.15 -3.69
CA ALA A 168 5.86 -17.06 -4.61
C ALA A 168 4.47 -17.22 -5.24
N GLN A 169 4.09 -18.43 -5.66
CA GLN A 169 2.77 -18.72 -6.20
C GLN A 169 1.67 -18.52 -5.15
N LEU A 170 1.89 -19.02 -3.94
CA LEU A 170 0.97 -18.78 -2.81
C LEU A 170 0.89 -17.29 -2.47
N GLY A 171 1.97 -16.53 -2.65
CA GLY A 171 1.99 -15.08 -2.52
C GLY A 171 1.08 -14.39 -3.54
N VAL A 172 0.99 -14.89 -4.78
CA VAL A 172 0.02 -14.41 -5.78
C VAL A 172 -1.41 -14.67 -5.31
N VAL A 173 -1.71 -15.89 -4.85
CA VAL A 173 -3.05 -16.25 -4.34
C VAL A 173 -3.41 -15.40 -3.13
N LEU A 174 -2.49 -15.23 -2.18
CA LEU A 174 -2.68 -14.36 -1.01
C LEU A 174 -2.96 -12.92 -1.42
N SER A 175 -2.19 -12.38 -2.37
CA SER A 175 -2.37 -11.03 -2.88
C SER A 175 -3.73 -10.83 -3.55
N LEU A 176 -4.20 -11.81 -4.33
CA LEU A 176 -5.52 -11.80 -4.96
C LEU A 176 -6.67 -12.01 -3.97
N SER A 177 -6.41 -12.56 -2.79
CA SER A 177 -7.44 -12.81 -1.77
C SER A 177 -7.56 -11.70 -0.74
N LYS A 178 -6.52 -10.87 -0.57
CA LYS A 178 -6.37 -9.89 0.54
C LYS A 178 -7.54 -8.93 0.69
N SER A 179 -8.13 -8.48 -0.41
CA SER A 179 -9.12 -7.39 -0.41
C SER A 179 -10.48 -7.83 -0.97
N LEU A 180 -10.76 -9.14 -1.01
CA LEU A 180 -12.05 -9.64 -1.51
C LEU A 180 -13.22 -9.19 -0.65
N SER A 181 -13.03 -8.97 0.66
CA SER A 181 -14.04 -8.43 1.58
C SER A 181 -14.38 -6.95 1.34
N TYR A 182 -13.70 -6.27 0.39
CA TYR A 182 -13.97 -4.86 0.06
C TYR A 182 -15.36 -4.62 -0.53
N PHE A 183 -16.11 -5.66 -0.88
CA PHE A 183 -17.53 -5.52 -1.23
C PHE A 183 -18.35 -4.92 -0.07
N LEU A 184 -17.91 -5.04 1.19
CA LEU A 184 -18.55 -4.41 2.34
C LEU A 184 -18.39 -2.88 2.36
N ILE A 185 -17.34 -2.33 1.75
CA ILE A 185 -17.04 -0.89 1.83
C ILE A 185 -18.19 -0.01 1.29
N PRO A 186 -18.84 -0.33 0.15
CA PRO A 186 -20.03 0.41 -0.31
C PRO A 186 -21.31 0.06 0.46
N VAL A 187 -21.38 -1.11 1.10
CA VAL A 187 -22.56 -1.56 1.86
C VAL A 187 -22.66 -0.86 3.21
N LEU A 188 -21.53 -0.64 3.89
CA LEU A 188 -21.53 -0.04 5.23
C LEU A 188 -22.17 1.36 5.31
N PRO A 189 -21.94 2.32 4.38
CA PRO A 189 -22.66 3.60 4.39
C PRO A 189 -24.19 3.45 4.33
N ILE A 190 -24.68 2.50 3.53
CA ILE A 190 -26.11 2.22 3.39
C ILE A 190 -26.66 1.70 4.73
N LEU A 191 -26.00 0.69 5.29
CA LEU A 191 -26.39 0.13 6.59
C LEU A 191 -26.39 1.19 7.69
N PHE A 192 -25.31 1.96 7.85
CA PHE A 192 -25.17 2.88 8.96
C PHE A 192 -26.07 4.13 8.82
N VAL A 193 -26.12 4.72 7.63
CA VAL A 193 -26.86 5.99 7.42
C VAL A 193 -28.33 5.74 7.13
N GLN A 194 -28.66 4.80 6.22
CA GLN A 194 -30.04 4.62 5.78
C GLN A 194 -30.84 3.71 6.72
N GLU A 195 -30.24 2.60 7.21
CA GLU A 195 -30.98 1.64 8.05
C GLU A 195 -30.86 1.98 9.54
N LEU A 196 -29.68 2.34 10.02
CA LEU A 196 -29.44 2.60 11.44
C LEU A 196 -29.56 4.08 11.83
N GLY A 197 -29.86 4.97 10.88
CA GLY A 197 -30.17 6.39 11.12
C GLY A 197 -28.97 7.24 11.58
N TRP A 198 -27.74 6.84 11.26
CA TRP A 198 -26.58 7.69 11.56
C TRP A 198 -26.58 8.93 10.67
N SER A 199 -26.06 10.05 11.18
CA SER A 199 -25.76 11.18 10.30
C SER A 199 -24.58 10.85 9.37
N GLU A 200 -24.61 11.36 8.14
CA GLU A 200 -23.49 11.22 7.20
C GLU A 200 -22.19 11.78 7.78
N GLU A 201 -22.27 12.89 8.52
CA GLU A 201 -21.10 13.49 9.19
C GLU A 201 -20.53 12.54 10.26
N GLY A 202 -21.38 11.94 11.10
CA GLY A 202 -20.98 10.99 12.14
C GLY A 202 -20.34 9.74 11.55
N PHE A 203 -20.92 9.19 10.48
CA PHE A 203 -20.33 8.06 9.75
C PHE A 203 -18.97 8.41 9.15
N ASN A 204 -18.87 9.54 8.45
CA ASN A 204 -17.63 9.98 7.82
C ASN A 204 -16.54 10.34 8.84
N ALA A 205 -16.89 10.96 9.96
CA ALA A 205 -15.98 11.24 11.07
C ALA A 205 -15.44 9.93 11.70
N THR A 206 -16.29 8.93 11.86
CA THR A 206 -15.88 7.61 12.36
C THR A 206 -14.96 6.92 11.34
N LYS A 207 -15.41 6.78 10.10
CA LYS A 207 -14.68 6.05 9.05
C LYS A 207 -13.37 6.73 8.65
N GLY A 208 -13.42 8.03 8.40
CA GLY A 208 -12.27 8.81 7.90
C GLY A 208 -11.38 9.38 8.99
N GLY A 209 -11.87 9.47 10.24
CA GLY A 209 -11.12 9.96 11.38
C GLY A 209 -10.69 8.83 12.32
N LEU A 210 -11.59 8.38 13.19
CA LEU A 210 -11.29 7.40 14.23
C LEU A 210 -10.68 6.11 13.66
N LEU A 211 -11.32 5.51 12.66
CA LEU A 211 -10.87 4.21 12.15
C LEU A 211 -9.54 4.28 11.38
N VAL A 212 -9.22 5.43 10.78
CA VAL A 212 -7.89 5.62 10.17
C VAL A 212 -6.81 5.64 11.24
N LEU A 213 -7.04 6.29 12.37
CA LEU A 213 -6.11 6.27 13.51
C LEU A 213 -6.00 4.86 14.11
N VAL A 214 -7.10 4.13 14.23
CA VAL A 214 -7.12 2.73 14.70
C VAL A 214 -6.36 1.82 13.74
N LEU A 215 -6.54 1.98 12.43
CA LEU A 215 -5.79 1.23 11.40
C LEU A 215 -4.29 1.51 11.49
N MET A 216 -3.91 2.77 11.70
CA MET A 216 -2.51 3.18 11.89
C MET A 216 -1.91 2.54 13.14
N LEU A 217 -2.65 2.52 14.25
CA LEU A 217 -2.24 1.80 15.46
C LEU A 217 -2.06 0.30 15.17
N GLY A 218 -2.97 -0.30 14.40
CA GLY A 218 -2.85 -1.69 13.94
C GLY A 218 -1.57 -1.92 13.14
N TYR A 219 -1.18 -1.00 12.25
CA TYR A 219 0.09 -1.08 11.52
C TYR A 219 1.30 -1.02 12.45
N ILE A 220 1.33 -0.07 13.38
CA ILE A 220 2.46 0.11 14.31
C ILE A 220 2.60 -1.11 15.23
N VAL A 221 1.51 -1.52 15.86
CA VAL A 221 1.52 -2.68 16.78
C VAL A 221 1.82 -3.96 16.01
N GLY A 222 1.15 -4.16 14.87
CA GLY A 222 1.36 -5.33 14.01
C GLY A 222 2.79 -5.45 13.51
N GLY A 223 3.43 -4.34 13.12
CA GLY A 223 4.82 -4.33 12.70
C GLY A 223 5.80 -4.66 13.84
N GLN A 224 5.55 -4.11 15.04
CA GLN A 224 6.39 -4.42 16.21
C GLN A 224 6.25 -5.88 16.67
N LEU A 225 5.01 -6.39 16.72
CA LEU A 225 4.74 -7.78 17.06
C LEU A 225 5.28 -8.73 15.98
N GLY A 226 5.14 -8.36 14.69
CA GLY A 226 5.69 -9.11 13.56
C GLY A 226 7.21 -9.25 13.63
N LYS A 227 7.91 -8.18 14.01
CA LYS A 227 9.36 -8.23 14.26
C LYS A 227 9.70 -9.16 15.42
N ARG A 228 8.92 -9.16 16.50
CA ARG A 228 9.22 -9.93 17.73
C ARG A 228 8.84 -11.41 17.63
N PHE A 229 7.68 -11.71 17.04
CA PHE A 229 7.08 -13.06 17.05
C PHE A 229 7.02 -13.71 15.66
N GLY A 230 7.51 -12.98 14.62
CA GLY A 230 7.43 -13.41 13.22
C GLY A 230 6.14 -12.96 12.53
N GLY A 231 6.28 -12.30 11.38
CA GLY A 231 5.15 -11.74 10.62
C GLY A 231 4.10 -12.78 10.25
N LYS A 232 4.52 -13.99 9.86
CA LYS A 232 3.62 -15.11 9.53
C LYS A 232 2.68 -15.46 10.69
N SER A 233 3.20 -15.57 11.92
CA SER A 233 2.40 -15.87 13.12
C SER A 233 1.38 -14.75 13.40
N ILE A 234 1.81 -13.50 13.27
CA ILE A 234 0.94 -12.34 13.50
C ILE A 234 -0.18 -12.29 12.45
N ILE A 235 0.09 -12.57 11.17
CA ILE A 235 -0.96 -12.66 10.15
C ILE A 235 -2.01 -13.69 10.58
N ILE A 236 -1.60 -14.91 10.94
CA ILE A 236 -2.53 -15.99 11.30
C ILE A 236 -3.39 -15.61 12.52
N TYR A 237 -2.78 -15.18 13.62
CA TYR A 237 -3.53 -14.84 14.84
C TYR A 237 -4.41 -13.60 14.67
N SER A 238 -3.92 -12.57 13.98
CA SER A 238 -4.71 -11.35 13.74
C SER A 238 -5.84 -11.60 12.74
N THR A 239 -5.65 -12.44 11.72
CA THR A 239 -6.74 -12.82 10.80
C THR A 239 -7.78 -13.69 11.53
N LEU A 240 -7.35 -14.61 12.41
CA LEU A 240 -8.28 -15.38 13.21
C LEU A 240 -9.13 -14.49 14.13
N ALA A 241 -8.50 -13.53 14.81
CA ALA A 241 -9.21 -12.55 15.62
C ALA A 241 -10.17 -11.71 14.77
N LEU A 242 -9.75 -11.24 13.60
CA LEU A 242 -10.56 -10.46 12.66
C LEU A 242 -11.80 -11.26 12.20
N VAL A 243 -11.62 -12.52 11.81
CA VAL A 243 -12.72 -13.42 11.41
C VAL A 243 -13.70 -13.64 12.57
N LEU A 244 -13.21 -13.89 13.79
CA LEU A 244 -14.07 -14.03 14.97
C LEU A 244 -14.85 -12.76 15.28
N ILE A 245 -14.21 -11.59 15.18
CA ILE A 245 -14.89 -10.29 15.37
C ILE A 245 -15.98 -10.10 14.31
N SER A 246 -15.70 -10.42 13.05
CA SER A 246 -16.69 -10.32 11.97
C SER A 246 -17.88 -11.28 12.17
N ILE A 247 -17.62 -12.50 12.64
CA ILE A 247 -18.67 -13.46 12.99
C ILE A 247 -19.53 -12.92 14.13
N ILE A 248 -18.90 -12.44 15.22
CA ILE A 248 -19.62 -11.82 16.34
C ILE A 248 -20.45 -10.64 15.82
N TRP A 249 -19.89 -9.77 14.99
CA TRP A 249 -20.59 -8.64 14.41
C TRP A 249 -21.83 -9.09 13.62
N GLY A 250 -21.70 -10.08 12.74
CA GLY A 250 -22.84 -10.61 11.97
C GLY A 250 -23.94 -11.19 12.86
N PHE A 251 -23.62 -11.94 13.93
CA PHE A 251 -24.61 -12.55 14.82
C PHE A 251 -25.21 -11.62 15.87
N THR A 252 -24.71 -10.40 16.01
CA THR A 252 -25.18 -9.43 17.02
C THR A 252 -26.00 -8.30 16.42
N GLU A 253 -26.77 -8.57 15.36
CA GLU A 253 -27.66 -7.59 14.72
C GLU A 253 -28.57 -6.84 15.70
N PRO A 254 -29.20 -7.47 16.73
CA PRO A 254 -30.00 -6.76 17.71
C PRO A 254 -29.26 -5.68 18.51
N LEU A 255 -27.93 -5.71 18.53
CA LEU A 255 -27.09 -4.73 19.22
C LEU A 255 -26.64 -3.58 18.30
N TRP A 256 -26.98 -3.58 17.02
CA TRP A 256 -26.51 -2.58 16.05
C TRP A 256 -27.13 -1.19 16.25
N GLU A 257 -28.26 -1.09 16.94
CA GLU A 257 -28.82 0.20 17.37
C GLU A 257 -27.91 0.92 18.38
N ASN A 258 -27.06 0.18 19.10
CA ASN A 258 -26.11 0.76 20.04
C ASN A 258 -24.85 1.24 19.31
N GLN A 259 -24.74 2.55 19.13
CA GLN A 259 -23.61 3.19 18.45
C GLN A 259 -22.25 2.86 19.09
N ILE A 260 -22.18 2.78 20.43
CA ILE A 260 -20.93 2.45 21.14
C ILE A 260 -20.50 1.03 20.80
N PHE A 261 -21.42 0.09 20.75
CA PHE A 261 -21.16 -1.29 20.36
C PHE A 261 -20.61 -1.33 18.92
N LEU A 262 -21.31 -0.68 17.97
CA LEU A 262 -20.90 -0.68 16.56
C LEU A 262 -19.52 -0.05 16.34
N VAL A 263 -19.27 1.11 16.93
CA VAL A 263 -17.95 1.77 16.84
C VAL A 263 -16.87 0.90 17.45
N SER A 264 -17.16 0.23 18.57
CA SER A 264 -16.18 -0.63 19.24
C SER A 264 -15.83 -1.85 18.39
N ILE A 265 -16.83 -2.58 17.88
CA ILE A 265 -16.61 -3.79 17.11
C ILE A 265 -15.91 -3.47 15.77
N TRP A 266 -16.30 -2.37 15.10
CA TRP A 266 -15.67 -1.90 13.89
C TRP A 266 -14.22 -1.44 14.13
N SER A 267 -13.95 -0.78 15.26
CA SER A 267 -12.60 -0.40 15.67
C SER A 267 -11.72 -1.63 15.93
N MET A 268 -12.23 -2.63 16.64
CA MET A 268 -11.48 -3.89 16.87
C MET A 268 -11.17 -4.62 15.55
N HIS A 269 -12.15 -4.71 14.65
CA HIS A 269 -11.97 -5.28 13.32
C HIS A 269 -10.88 -4.52 12.54
N THR A 270 -10.96 -3.18 12.47
CA THR A 270 -10.01 -2.33 11.76
C THR A 270 -8.61 -2.41 12.35
N PHE A 271 -8.48 -2.51 13.67
CA PHE A 271 -7.19 -2.73 14.33
C PHE A 271 -6.54 -4.04 13.89
N CYS A 272 -7.28 -5.15 13.96
CA CYS A 272 -6.79 -6.46 13.52
C CYS A 272 -6.44 -6.44 12.02
N GLN A 273 -7.27 -5.78 11.19
CA GLN A 273 -7.01 -5.61 9.77
C GLN A 273 -5.69 -4.88 9.50
N GLY A 274 -5.37 -3.85 10.29
CA GLY A 274 -4.06 -3.18 10.22
C GLY A 274 -2.91 -4.12 10.52
N MET A 275 -3.02 -4.92 11.58
CA MET A 275 -1.98 -5.91 11.92
C MET A 275 -1.78 -6.95 10.80
N VAL A 276 -2.86 -7.42 10.18
CA VAL A 276 -2.81 -8.35 9.06
C VAL A 276 -2.10 -7.72 7.87
N TYR A 277 -2.52 -6.54 7.44
CA TYR A 277 -2.05 -5.91 6.21
C TYR A 277 -0.56 -5.60 6.25
N ILE A 278 -0.07 -5.01 7.35
CA ILE A 278 1.35 -4.65 7.44
C ILE A 278 2.27 -5.88 7.38
N ASN A 279 1.84 -6.98 8.00
CA ASN A 279 2.61 -8.21 7.99
C ASN A 279 2.49 -8.96 6.64
N ILE A 280 1.37 -8.84 5.90
CA ILE A 280 1.28 -9.35 4.51
C ILE A 280 2.27 -8.61 3.62
N PHE A 281 2.33 -7.26 3.68
CA PHE A 281 3.29 -6.49 2.89
C PHE A 281 4.74 -6.91 3.17
N SER A 282 5.07 -7.08 4.45
CA SER A 282 6.39 -7.55 4.88
C SER A 282 6.68 -8.99 4.45
N LEU A 283 5.69 -9.88 4.50
CA LEU A 283 5.81 -11.25 4.02
C LEU A 283 6.08 -11.30 2.51
N MET A 284 5.38 -10.46 1.73
CA MET A 284 5.62 -10.38 0.28
C MET A 284 7.03 -9.88 -0.05
N MET A 285 7.57 -8.93 0.73
CA MET A 285 8.98 -8.53 0.59
C MET A 285 9.95 -9.68 0.89
N LYS A 286 9.67 -10.50 1.93
CA LYS A 286 10.51 -11.66 2.28
C LYS A 286 10.52 -12.74 1.22
N VAL A 287 9.36 -13.01 0.60
CA VAL A 287 9.21 -14.01 -0.48
C VAL A 287 9.80 -13.52 -1.80
N THR A 288 10.04 -12.23 -1.92
CA THR A 288 10.58 -11.62 -3.14
C THR A 288 12.07 -11.94 -3.30
N TRP A 289 12.47 -12.37 -4.51
CA TRP A 289 13.87 -12.59 -4.85
C TRP A 289 14.56 -11.26 -5.16
N PRO A 290 15.67 -10.90 -4.46
CA PRO A 290 16.33 -9.59 -4.63
C PRO A 290 16.76 -9.28 -6.07
N GLU A 291 17.10 -10.31 -6.86
CA GLU A 291 17.50 -10.16 -8.26
C GLU A 291 16.44 -9.47 -9.14
N VAL A 292 15.18 -9.72 -8.88
CA VAL A 292 14.01 -9.12 -9.56
C VAL A 292 13.08 -8.43 -8.60
N GLY A 293 13.60 -8.02 -7.44
CA GLY A 293 12.84 -7.59 -6.26
C GLY A 293 11.78 -6.56 -6.56
N GLY A 294 12.15 -5.44 -7.19
CA GLY A 294 11.20 -4.40 -7.52
C GLY A 294 10.05 -4.88 -8.41
N THR A 295 10.33 -5.69 -9.43
CA THR A 295 9.31 -6.19 -10.36
C THR A 295 8.39 -7.22 -9.69
N GLN A 296 8.95 -8.16 -8.92
CA GLN A 296 8.17 -9.19 -8.24
C GLN A 296 7.28 -8.59 -7.15
N TYR A 297 7.82 -7.70 -6.31
CA TYR A 297 7.04 -7.03 -5.27
C TYR A 297 5.91 -6.17 -5.85
N THR A 298 6.22 -5.38 -6.91
CA THR A 298 5.21 -4.60 -7.62
C THR A 298 4.10 -5.48 -8.20
N ALA A 299 4.44 -6.68 -8.71
CA ALA A 299 3.42 -7.62 -9.17
C ALA A 299 2.47 -8.04 -8.04
N TYR A 300 2.98 -8.35 -6.84
CA TYR A 300 2.13 -8.63 -5.67
C TYR A 300 1.23 -7.45 -5.32
N MET A 301 1.76 -6.22 -5.33
CA MET A 301 0.96 -5.01 -5.05
C MET A 301 -0.13 -4.80 -6.12
N ALA A 302 0.18 -5.04 -7.39
CA ALA A 302 -0.81 -4.98 -8.48
C ALA A 302 -1.92 -6.04 -8.31
N MET A 303 -1.58 -7.26 -7.88
CA MET A 303 -2.57 -8.30 -7.56
C MET A 303 -3.44 -7.93 -6.37
N MET A 304 -2.90 -7.28 -5.33
CA MET A 304 -3.68 -6.77 -4.20
C MET A 304 -4.66 -5.67 -4.65
N ASN A 305 -4.25 -4.78 -5.56
CA ASN A 305 -5.14 -3.78 -6.14
C ASN A 305 -6.24 -4.44 -7.01
N LEU A 306 -5.89 -5.46 -7.79
CA LEU A 306 -6.86 -6.25 -8.55
C LEU A 306 -7.85 -6.96 -7.63
N SER A 307 -7.39 -7.51 -6.50
CA SER A 307 -8.25 -8.09 -5.46
C SER A 307 -9.29 -7.09 -4.95
N ALA A 308 -8.90 -5.82 -4.75
CA ALA A 308 -9.83 -4.77 -4.34
C ALA A 308 -10.89 -4.50 -5.44
N VAL A 309 -10.48 -4.45 -6.71
CA VAL A 309 -11.40 -4.27 -7.84
C VAL A 309 -12.41 -5.43 -7.89
N ILE A 310 -11.93 -6.68 -7.74
CA ILE A 310 -12.80 -7.86 -7.67
C ILE A 310 -13.74 -7.75 -6.46
N GLY A 311 -13.22 -7.37 -5.28
CA GLY A 311 -14.01 -7.15 -4.09
C GLY A 311 -15.16 -6.17 -4.34
N TYR A 312 -14.88 -4.99 -4.87
CA TYR A 312 -15.91 -4.00 -5.22
C TYR A 312 -16.93 -4.54 -6.24
N ALA A 313 -16.49 -5.32 -7.23
CA ALA A 313 -17.40 -5.92 -8.22
C ALA A 313 -18.35 -6.95 -7.60
N LEU A 314 -18.00 -7.55 -6.47
CA LEU A 314 -18.86 -8.47 -5.73
C LEU A 314 -19.97 -7.76 -4.92
N THR A 315 -19.92 -6.44 -4.75
CA THR A 315 -20.89 -5.69 -3.93
C THR A 315 -22.32 -5.93 -4.39
N GLU A 316 -22.64 -5.64 -5.65
CA GLU A 316 -24.00 -5.77 -6.18
C GLU A 316 -24.51 -7.23 -6.18
N PRO A 317 -23.77 -8.22 -6.73
CA PRO A 317 -24.23 -9.61 -6.71
C PRO A 317 -24.49 -10.19 -5.32
N LEU A 318 -23.71 -9.78 -4.32
CA LEU A 318 -23.87 -10.27 -2.95
C LEU A 318 -24.99 -9.51 -2.21
N SER A 319 -25.07 -8.19 -2.33
CA SER A 319 -26.09 -7.39 -1.64
C SER A 319 -27.52 -7.65 -2.15
N GLN A 320 -27.68 -8.16 -3.37
CA GLN A 320 -28.98 -8.59 -3.88
C GLN A 320 -29.44 -9.95 -3.32
N ARG A 321 -28.57 -10.73 -2.70
CA ARG A 321 -28.84 -12.12 -2.27
C ARG A 321 -28.79 -12.31 -0.76
N PHE A 322 -28.08 -11.47 -0.06
CA PHE A 322 -27.77 -11.62 1.35
C PHE A 322 -28.15 -10.35 2.11
N ASP A 323 -28.67 -10.52 3.33
CA ASP A 323 -28.86 -9.46 4.30
C ASP A 323 -27.51 -8.96 4.88
N TYR A 324 -27.52 -7.87 5.61
CA TYR A 324 -26.31 -7.24 6.15
C TYR A 324 -25.51 -8.16 7.08
N SER A 325 -26.18 -8.94 7.93
CA SER A 325 -25.55 -9.94 8.79
C SER A 325 -24.80 -10.99 7.99
N SER A 326 -25.47 -11.57 7.00
CA SER A 326 -24.88 -12.56 6.11
C SER A 326 -23.74 -11.99 5.27
N LEU A 327 -23.83 -10.74 4.83
CA LEU A 327 -22.75 -10.06 4.12
C LEU A 327 -21.48 -9.93 4.97
N ILE A 328 -21.61 -9.55 6.24
CA ILE A 328 -20.49 -9.46 7.18
C ILE A 328 -19.84 -10.84 7.38
N ILE A 329 -20.64 -11.91 7.51
CA ILE A 329 -20.17 -13.29 7.63
C ILE A 329 -19.48 -13.75 6.33
N CYS A 330 -20.02 -13.41 5.16
CA CYS A 330 -19.36 -13.67 3.87
C CYS A 330 -17.98 -12.99 3.81
N GLY A 331 -17.87 -11.77 4.31
CA GLY A 331 -16.58 -11.08 4.45
C GLY A 331 -15.59 -11.89 5.30
N ALA A 332 -16.02 -12.37 6.46
CA ALA A 332 -15.20 -13.22 7.33
C ALA A 332 -14.72 -14.51 6.65
N ILE A 333 -15.59 -15.16 5.87
CA ILE A 333 -15.24 -16.37 5.10
C ILE A 333 -14.13 -16.03 4.07
N LEU A 334 -14.28 -14.96 3.33
CA LEU A 334 -13.27 -14.54 2.35
C LEU A 334 -11.94 -14.16 3.01
N GLU A 335 -11.98 -13.51 4.14
CA GLU A 335 -10.78 -13.16 4.92
C GLU A 335 -10.06 -14.39 5.49
N SER A 336 -10.79 -15.47 5.79
CA SER A 336 -10.19 -16.73 6.27
C SER A 336 -9.27 -17.39 5.25
N ILE A 337 -9.41 -17.09 3.95
CA ILE A 337 -8.52 -17.58 2.88
C ILE A 337 -7.07 -17.15 3.14
N ILE A 338 -6.87 -15.98 3.74
CA ILE A 338 -5.54 -15.46 4.13
C ILE A 338 -4.82 -16.49 5.02
N ILE A 339 -5.51 -17.07 6.01
CA ILE A 339 -4.92 -18.06 6.91
C ILE A 339 -4.43 -19.27 6.12
N LEU A 340 -5.27 -19.80 5.23
CA LEU A 340 -4.95 -20.98 4.42
C LEU A 340 -3.70 -20.71 3.55
N CYS A 341 -3.62 -19.57 2.90
CA CYS A 341 -2.47 -19.21 2.08
C CYS A 341 -1.19 -19.09 2.93
N VAL A 342 -1.27 -18.35 4.04
CA VAL A 342 -0.11 -18.02 4.86
C VAL A 342 0.45 -19.26 5.57
N MET A 343 -0.38 -20.23 5.95
CA MET A 343 0.09 -21.47 6.58
C MET A 343 1.14 -22.20 5.74
N PHE A 344 1.01 -22.18 4.42
CA PHE A 344 1.87 -22.91 3.49
C PHE A 344 3.00 -22.08 2.87
N ILE A 345 3.04 -20.77 3.10
CA ILE A 345 4.15 -19.91 2.64
C ILE A 345 5.35 -20.13 3.56
N ASP A 346 6.50 -20.43 2.97
CA ASP A 346 7.81 -20.40 3.64
C ASP A 346 8.51 -19.09 3.29
N PRO A 347 8.69 -18.16 4.26
CA PRO A 347 9.30 -16.87 3.98
C PRO A 347 10.76 -16.94 3.51
N ASP A 348 11.43 -18.04 3.84
CA ASP A 348 12.87 -18.22 3.56
C ASP A 348 13.12 -19.10 2.32
N GLU A 349 12.07 -19.65 1.68
CA GLU A 349 12.19 -20.52 0.51
C GLU A 349 13.02 -19.87 -0.60
N THR A 350 12.73 -18.61 -0.92
CA THR A 350 13.40 -17.87 -2.00
C THR A 350 14.89 -17.74 -1.73
N ARG A 351 15.29 -17.42 -0.52
CA ARG A 351 16.71 -17.30 -0.14
C ARG A 351 17.40 -18.64 -0.11
N ARG A 352 16.74 -19.69 0.38
CA ARG A 352 17.29 -21.03 0.45
C ARG A 352 17.49 -21.65 -0.93
N VAL A 353 16.56 -21.41 -1.88
CA VAL A 353 16.59 -22.05 -3.21
C VAL A 353 17.37 -21.23 -4.25
N LEU A 354 17.19 -19.90 -4.25
CA LEU A 354 17.79 -19.02 -5.27
C LEU A 354 19.03 -18.26 -4.77
N GLY A 355 19.36 -18.40 -3.47
CA GLY A 355 20.48 -17.71 -2.85
C GLY A 355 20.25 -16.22 -2.60
N THR A 356 21.13 -15.64 -1.78
CA THR A 356 21.26 -14.18 -1.63
C THR A 356 22.49 -13.74 -2.41
N THR A 357 22.44 -12.57 -3.02
CA THR A 357 23.57 -11.94 -3.73
C THR A 357 24.77 -11.62 -2.82
N GLU A 358 24.74 -12.00 -1.54
CA GLU A 358 25.83 -11.77 -0.57
C GLU A 358 26.81 -12.96 -0.41
N SER A 359 26.66 -14.03 -1.19
CA SER A 359 27.59 -15.18 -1.17
C SER A 359 28.39 -15.32 -2.46
N ALA A 360 29.02 -14.21 -2.90
CA ALA A 360 30.12 -14.26 -3.85
C ALA A 360 31.11 -13.14 -3.55
#